data_19c6c26bb8650dadd038489c7943f223
#
_entry.id   19c6c26bb8650dadd038489c7943f223
#
_cell.length_a   1.000
_cell.length_b   1.000
_cell.length_c   1.000
_cell.angle_alpha   90.00
_cell.angle_beta   90.00
_cell.angle_gamma   90.00
#
_symmetry.space_group_name_H-M   'P 1'
#
loop_
_entity.id
_entity.type
_entity.pdbx_description
1 polymer ?
#
loop_
_entity_poly.entity_id
_entity_poly.type
_entity_poly.pdbx_seq_one_letter_code
_entity_poly.pdbx_strand_id
1 'polypeptide(L)'
;MRKNSVRKLTISALLIGMGVIIPMVMPKIMIPPASFTLASHVPLFIAMFFTPGVAVAVALGTTFGFFLTTPVIIALRALSHLVFALIGAWYLQKHPSIVLKNGQFTFANWRFQGFNFVIGVIHSLAEMLVVSIFYFIGNMPETYYSQGYFYTVFILMGLVGLSTV
;
A
#
# COMPACT_ATOMS: atom_id res chain seq x y z
N MET A 1 10.30 -19.63 -23.32
CA MET A 1 10.73 -18.74 -22.22
C MET A 1 10.54 -17.25 -22.54
N ARG A 2 10.81 -16.76 -23.74
CA ARG A 2 10.73 -15.34 -24.12
C ARG A 2 9.32 -14.71 -24.03
N LYS A 3 8.24 -15.42 -24.42
CA LYS A 3 6.85 -14.92 -24.36
C LYS A 3 6.39 -14.57 -22.93
N ASN A 4 6.76 -15.37 -21.93
CA ASN A 4 6.37 -15.12 -20.54
C ASN A 4 7.11 -13.92 -19.93
N SER A 5 8.33 -13.65 -20.38
CA SER A 5 9.11 -12.49 -19.94
C SER A 5 8.52 -11.19 -20.48
N VAL A 6 8.16 -11.14 -21.77
CA VAL A 6 7.52 -9.96 -22.39
C VAL A 6 6.19 -9.67 -21.73
N ARG A 7 5.34 -10.68 -21.52
CA ARG A 7 4.04 -10.50 -20.84
C ARG A 7 4.20 -9.94 -19.42
N LYS A 8 5.14 -10.46 -18.65
CA LYS A 8 5.42 -9.95 -17.30
C LYS A 8 5.87 -8.48 -17.34
N LEU A 9 6.77 -8.14 -18.27
CA LEU A 9 7.26 -6.77 -18.45
C LEU A 9 6.11 -5.81 -18.82
N THR A 10 5.25 -6.19 -19.75
CA THR A 10 4.10 -5.37 -20.17
C THR A 10 3.14 -5.14 -19.01
N ILE A 11 2.78 -6.20 -18.27
CA ILE A 11 1.89 -6.06 -17.11
C ILE A 11 2.53 -5.17 -16.03
N SER A 12 3.83 -5.37 -15.76
CA SER A 12 4.55 -4.52 -14.79
C SER A 12 4.51 -3.05 -15.20
N ALA A 13 4.80 -2.76 -16.47
CA ALA A 13 4.77 -1.39 -17.00
C ALA A 13 3.38 -0.75 -16.88
N LEU A 14 2.32 -1.50 -17.19
CA LEU A 14 0.94 -1.03 -17.04
C LEU A 14 0.59 -0.75 -15.57
N LEU A 15 0.93 -1.66 -14.65
CA LEU A 15 0.67 -1.48 -13.23
C LEU A 15 1.47 -0.31 -12.65
N ILE A 16 2.73 -0.13 -13.06
CA ILE A 16 3.55 1.03 -12.67
C ILE A 16 2.89 2.31 -13.18
N GLY A 17 2.51 2.35 -14.46
CA GLY A 17 1.82 3.49 -15.06
C GLY A 17 0.53 3.85 -14.30
N MET A 18 -0.29 2.84 -13.95
CA MET A 18 -1.47 3.05 -13.11
C MET A 18 -1.09 3.58 -11.71
N GLY A 19 -0.04 3.04 -11.10
CA GLY A 19 0.46 3.50 -9.80
C GLY A 19 0.89 4.97 -9.82
N VAL A 20 1.48 5.45 -10.93
CA VAL A 20 1.85 6.87 -11.12
C VAL A 20 0.62 7.74 -11.37
N ILE A 21 -0.29 7.31 -12.27
CA ILE A 21 -1.41 8.13 -12.74
C ILE A 21 -2.52 8.24 -11.68
N ILE A 22 -2.83 7.17 -10.96
CA ILE A 22 -3.93 7.15 -9.98
C ILE A 22 -3.81 8.28 -8.95
N PRO A 23 -2.65 8.51 -8.29
CA PRO A 23 -2.49 9.65 -7.39
C PRO A 23 -2.69 11.03 -8.05
N MET A 24 -2.56 11.11 -9.37
CA MET A 24 -2.70 12.38 -10.11
C MET A 24 -4.15 12.71 -10.48
N VAL A 25 -4.95 11.69 -10.82
CA VAL A 25 -6.28 11.89 -11.43
C VAL A 25 -7.45 11.47 -10.53
N MET A 26 -7.22 10.56 -9.57
CA MET A 26 -8.30 10.04 -8.75
C MET A 26 -8.67 10.98 -7.60
N PRO A 27 -9.96 10.99 -7.18
CA PRO A 27 -10.41 11.75 -6.03
C PRO A 27 -9.63 11.40 -4.77
N LYS A 28 -9.27 12.45 -4.00
CA LYS A 28 -8.56 12.34 -2.73
C LYS A 28 -9.42 12.91 -1.61
N ILE A 29 -9.53 12.15 -0.52
CA ILE A 29 -10.09 12.64 0.74
C ILE A 29 -8.91 12.87 1.68
N MET A 30 -8.71 14.11 2.08
CA MET A 30 -7.61 14.51 2.96
C MET A 30 -8.16 14.67 4.39
N ILE A 31 -7.71 13.79 5.29
CA ILE A 31 -7.95 13.87 6.74
C ILE A 31 -6.56 13.83 7.39
N PRO A 32 -5.83 14.94 7.35
CA PRO A 32 -4.43 14.93 7.73
C PRO A 32 -4.20 14.38 9.16
N PRO A 33 -3.14 13.60 9.43
CA PRO A 33 -2.06 13.19 8.54
C PRO A 33 -2.44 12.05 7.58
N ALA A 34 -3.68 11.57 7.65
CA ALA A 34 -4.23 10.56 6.78
C ALA A 34 -4.71 11.14 5.44
N SER A 35 -4.65 10.34 4.41
CA SER A 35 -5.21 10.66 3.10
C SER A 35 -5.68 9.39 2.41
N PHE A 36 -6.83 9.47 1.77
CA PHE A 36 -7.38 8.41 0.95
C PHE A 36 -7.35 8.86 -0.52
N THR A 37 -6.70 8.08 -1.36
CA THR A 37 -6.82 8.22 -2.81
C THR A 37 -7.53 6.99 -3.35
N LEU A 38 -8.66 7.19 -4.01
CA LEU A 38 -9.45 6.09 -4.54
C LEU A 38 -8.59 5.18 -5.43
N ALA A 39 -8.67 3.88 -5.21
CA ALA A 39 -7.98 2.84 -5.96
C ALA A 39 -6.44 2.88 -5.94
N SER A 40 -5.79 3.68 -5.09
CA SER A 40 -4.33 3.82 -5.06
C SER A 40 -3.59 2.52 -4.76
N HIS A 41 -4.19 1.61 -3.99
CA HIS A 41 -3.60 0.32 -3.63
C HIS A 41 -3.86 -0.79 -4.66
N VAL A 42 -4.83 -0.61 -5.58
CA VAL A 42 -5.25 -1.65 -6.54
C VAL A 42 -4.08 -2.14 -7.40
N PRO A 43 -3.26 -1.28 -8.04
CA PRO A 43 -2.13 -1.75 -8.84
C PRO A 43 -1.13 -2.57 -8.01
N LEU A 44 -0.93 -2.18 -6.75
CA LEU A 44 0.02 -2.82 -5.85
C LEU A 44 -0.47 -4.20 -5.41
N PHE A 45 -1.75 -4.33 -5.02
CA PHE A 45 -2.33 -5.63 -4.70
C PHE A 45 -2.29 -6.58 -5.88
N ILE A 46 -2.61 -6.12 -7.09
CA ILE A 46 -2.49 -6.94 -8.30
C ILE A 46 -1.01 -7.37 -8.52
N ALA A 47 -0.06 -6.46 -8.31
CA ALA A 47 1.36 -6.72 -8.49
C ALA A 47 1.88 -7.84 -7.57
N MET A 48 1.35 -7.96 -6.33
CA MET A 48 1.74 -9.00 -5.38
C MET A 48 1.49 -10.42 -5.90
N PHE A 49 0.51 -10.63 -6.80
CA PHE A 49 0.25 -11.93 -7.42
C PHE A 49 1.23 -12.30 -8.53
N PHE A 50 2.05 -11.36 -8.99
CA PHE A 50 3.02 -11.65 -10.05
C PHE A 50 4.39 -12.06 -9.52
N THR A 51 5.13 -11.13 -8.95
CA THR A 51 6.43 -11.40 -8.33
C THR A 51 6.80 -10.30 -7.34
N PRO A 52 7.68 -10.57 -6.34
CA PRO A 52 8.19 -9.52 -5.45
C PRO A 52 8.82 -8.35 -6.20
N GLY A 53 9.55 -8.62 -7.29
CA GLY A 53 10.17 -7.56 -8.11
C GLY A 53 9.13 -6.66 -8.80
N VAL A 54 8.01 -7.23 -9.27
CA VAL A 54 6.89 -6.44 -9.82
C VAL A 54 6.24 -5.61 -8.74
N ALA A 55 5.98 -6.19 -7.55
CA ALA A 55 5.40 -5.48 -6.42
C ALA A 55 6.26 -4.29 -5.98
N VAL A 56 7.58 -4.48 -5.89
CA VAL A 56 8.55 -3.40 -5.59
C VAL A 56 8.50 -2.31 -6.66
N ALA A 57 8.54 -2.66 -7.93
CA ALA A 57 8.52 -1.68 -9.02
C ALA A 57 7.23 -0.85 -9.03
N VAL A 58 6.07 -1.50 -8.78
CA VAL A 58 4.78 -0.80 -8.68
C VAL A 58 4.71 0.09 -7.45
N ALA A 59 5.21 -0.37 -6.30
CA ALA A 59 5.27 0.44 -5.08
C ALA A 59 6.12 1.71 -5.28
N LEU A 60 7.27 1.59 -5.94
CA LEU A 60 8.11 2.75 -6.29
C LEU A 60 7.41 3.70 -7.28
N GLY A 61 6.73 3.16 -8.30
CA GLY A 61 5.94 3.96 -9.24
C GLY A 61 4.82 4.73 -8.53
N THR A 62 4.08 4.06 -7.65
CA THR A 62 3.02 4.69 -6.84
C THR A 62 3.59 5.79 -5.93
N THR A 63 4.71 5.52 -5.26
CA THR A 63 5.44 6.51 -4.45
C THR A 63 5.81 7.74 -5.28
N PHE A 64 6.32 7.54 -6.48
CA PHE A 64 6.66 8.63 -7.39
C PHE A 64 5.42 9.45 -7.79
N GLY A 65 4.29 8.79 -8.10
CA GLY A 65 3.02 9.47 -8.39
C GLY A 65 2.54 10.35 -7.22
N PHE A 66 2.64 9.84 -6.00
CA PHE A 66 2.33 10.62 -4.79
C PHE A 66 3.32 11.77 -4.57
N PHE A 67 4.60 11.54 -4.80
CA PHE A 67 5.64 12.57 -4.66
C PHE A 67 5.39 13.78 -5.56
N LEU A 68 4.86 13.57 -6.76
CA LEU A 68 4.52 14.64 -7.70
C LEU A 68 3.27 15.44 -7.31
N THR A 69 2.39 14.89 -6.47
CA THR A 69 1.03 15.43 -6.28
C THR A 69 0.63 15.68 -4.84
N THR A 70 1.48 15.30 -3.87
CA THR A 70 1.17 15.39 -2.44
C THR A 70 2.40 15.79 -1.62
N PRO A 71 2.21 16.25 -0.36
CA PRO A 71 3.30 16.51 0.55
C PRO A 71 4.20 15.29 0.77
N VAL A 72 5.49 15.53 1.05
CA VAL A 72 6.53 14.50 1.22
C VAL A 72 6.13 13.41 2.22
N ILE A 73 5.47 13.75 3.31
CA ILE A 73 5.00 12.77 4.29
C ILE A 73 4.07 11.72 3.66
N ILE A 74 3.17 12.12 2.76
CA ILE A 74 2.26 11.21 2.08
C ILE A 74 3.03 10.33 1.09
N ALA A 75 4.00 10.89 0.36
CA ALA A 75 4.87 10.12 -0.52
C ALA A 75 5.72 9.09 0.24
N LEU A 76 6.23 9.44 1.42
CA LEU A 76 6.98 8.50 2.27
C LEU A 76 6.09 7.42 2.90
N ARG A 77 4.82 7.73 3.19
CA ARG A 77 3.83 6.71 3.55
C ARG A 77 3.61 5.76 2.37
N ALA A 78 3.44 6.27 1.15
CA ALA A 78 3.36 5.42 -0.04
C ALA A 78 4.64 4.59 -0.26
N LEU A 79 5.82 5.10 0.08
CA LEU A 79 7.07 4.34 0.05
C LEU A 79 7.06 3.18 1.06
N SER A 80 6.48 3.36 2.24
CA SER A 80 6.38 2.30 3.25
C SER A 80 5.55 1.10 2.78
N HIS A 81 4.73 1.25 1.75
CA HIS A 81 4.00 0.15 1.11
C HIS A 81 4.93 -0.93 0.53
N LEU A 82 6.22 -0.62 0.27
CA LEU A 82 7.23 -1.62 -0.08
C LEU A 82 7.28 -2.79 0.90
N VAL A 83 7.07 -2.52 2.20
CA VAL A 83 7.18 -3.53 3.26
C VAL A 83 6.10 -4.60 3.08
N PHE A 84 4.84 -4.21 3.08
CA PHE A 84 3.75 -5.18 2.97
C PHE A 84 3.67 -5.80 1.58
N ALA A 85 3.99 -5.03 0.52
CA ALA A 85 3.97 -5.52 -0.85
C ALA A 85 5.01 -6.62 -1.08
N LEU A 86 6.22 -6.43 -0.55
CA LEU A 86 7.29 -7.42 -0.64
C LEU A 86 6.96 -8.69 0.17
N ILE A 87 6.52 -8.53 1.42
CA ILE A 87 6.13 -9.64 2.30
C ILE A 87 4.96 -10.41 1.67
N GLY A 88 3.93 -9.70 1.23
CA GLY A 88 2.74 -10.30 0.64
C GLY A 88 3.03 -11.03 -0.67
N ALA A 89 3.81 -10.43 -1.56
CA ALA A 89 4.19 -11.06 -2.82
C ALA A 89 5.04 -12.33 -2.58
N TRP A 90 5.99 -12.27 -1.65
CA TRP A 90 6.80 -13.41 -1.28
C TRP A 90 5.97 -14.55 -0.67
N TYR A 91 5.02 -14.22 0.21
CA TYR A 91 4.12 -15.19 0.82
C TYR A 91 3.20 -15.84 -0.22
N LEU A 92 2.59 -15.04 -1.10
CA LEU A 92 1.71 -15.55 -2.17
C LEU A 92 2.44 -16.45 -3.16
N GLN A 93 3.72 -16.18 -3.45
CA GLN A 93 4.51 -17.07 -4.30
C GLN A 93 4.78 -18.43 -3.65
N LYS A 94 4.98 -18.47 -2.33
CA LYS A 94 5.20 -19.71 -1.60
C LYS A 94 3.92 -20.49 -1.33
N HIS A 95 2.79 -19.78 -1.23
CA HIS A 95 1.49 -20.34 -0.88
C HIS A 95 0.39 -19.97 -1.89
N PRO A 96 0.55 -20.28 -3.19
CA PRO A 96 -0.41 -19.85 -4.22
C PRO A 96 -1.82 -20.41 -4.01
N SER A 97 -1.96 -21.53 -3.29
CA SER A 97 -3.26 -22.14 -2.97
C SER A 97 -4.07 -21.38 -1.92
N ILE A 98 -3.48 -20.39 -1.22
CA ILE A 98 -4.20 -19.64 -0.17
C ILE A 98 -5.39 -18.86 -0.74
N VAL A 99 -5.34 -18.46 -2.00
CA VAL A 99 -6.40 -17.72 -2.68
C VAL A 99 -7.54 -18.62 -3.16
N LEU A 100 -7.35 -19.95 -3.08
CA LEU A 100 -8.32 -20.92 -3.58
C LEU A 100 -8.98 -21.67 -2.42
N LYS A 101 -10.29 -21.89 -2.53
CA LYS A 101 -11.05 -22.81 -1.72
C LYS A 101 -11.68 -23.84 -2.65
N ASN A 102 -11.37 -25.13 -2.44
CA ASN A 102 -11.82 -26.22 -3.32
C ASN A 102 -11.45 -26.00 -4.81
N GLY A 103 -10.26 -25.43 -5.07
CA GLY A 103 -9.79 -25.16 -6.42
C GLY A 103 -10.37 -23.90 -7.09
N GLN A 104 -11.26 -23.18 -6.41
CA GLN A 104 -11.90 -21.98 -6.95
C GLN A 104 -11.58 -20.75 -6.07
N PHE A 105 -11.41 -19.60 -6.72
CA PHE A 105 -11.30 -18.32 -6.02
C PHE A 105 -12.65 -17.97 -5.39
N THR A 106 -12.64 -17.63 -4.10
CA THR A 106 -13.84 -17.17 -3.39
C THR A 106 -13.49 -16.20 -2.28
N PHE A 107 -14.27 -15.14 -2.16
CA PHE A 107 -14.18 -14.21 -1.04
C PHE A 107 -14.50 -14.84 0.32
N ALA A 108 -15.25 -15.94 0.35
CA ALA A 108 -15.55 -16.69 1.56
C ALA A 108 -14.38 -17.57 2.05
N ASN A 109 -13.19 -17.43 1.46
CA ASN A 109 -11.99 -18.12 1.88
C ASN A 109 -11.36 -17.39 3.10
N TRP A 110 -11.66 -17.86 4.30
CA TRP A 110 -11.20 -17.24 5.53
C TRP A 110 -9.66 -17.21 5.68
N ARG A 111 -8.95 -18.17 5.05
CA ARG A 111 -7.46 -18.15 5.04
C ARG A 111 -6.93 -16.98 4.25
N PHE A 112 -7.56 -16.69 3.11
CA PHE A 112 -7.21 -15.52 2.31
C PHE A 112 -7.59 -14.21 3.03
N GLN A 113 -8.74 -14.18 3.72
CA GLN A 113 -9.13 -13.03 4.54
C GLN A 113 -8.18 -12.81 5.73
N GLY A 114 -7.72 -13.89 6.37
CA GLY A 114 -6.69 -13.82 7.40
C GLY A 114 -5.35 -13.26 6.87
N PHE A 115 -4.95 -13.68 5.68
CA PHE A 115 -3.79 -13.10 5.00
C PHE A 115 -3.97 -11.59 4.73
N ASN A 116 -5.13 -11.18 4.18
CA ASN A 116 -5.43 -9.77 3.94
C ASN A 116 -5.38 -8.95 5.24
N PHE A 117 -5.96 -9.48 6.32
CA PHE A 117 -5.91 -8.82 7.62
C PHE A 117 -4.47 -8.62 8.11
N VAL A 118 -3.61 -9.64 8.01
CA VAL A 118 -2.19 -9.53 8.40
C VAL A 118 -1.47 -8.50 7.53
N ILE A 119 -1.71 -8.49 6.22
CA ILE A 119 -1.16 -7.49 5.31
C ILE A 119 -1.64 -6.08 5.69
N GLY A 120 -2.91 -5.92 6.05
CA GLY A 120 -3.46 -4.65 6.54
C GLY A 120 -2.80 -4.16 7.82
N VAL A 121 -2.53 -5.06 8.77
CA VAL A 121 -1.80 -4.72 10.01
C VAL A 121 -0.37 -4.27 9.69
N ILE A 122 0.35 -5.00 8.83
CA ILE A 122 1.71 -4.63 8.42
C ILE A 122 1.73 -3.27 7.71
N HIS A 123 0.77 -3.03 6.81
CA HIS A 123 0.58 -1.75 6.14
C HIS A 123 0.37 -0.61 7.14
N SER A 124 -0.61 -0.77 8.04
CA SER A 124 -0.93 0.22 9.07
C SER A 124 0.28 0.55 9.95
N LEU A 125 1.01 -0.48 10.43
CA LEU A 125 2.20 -0.29 11.25
C LEU A 125 3.32 0.44 10.49
N ALA A 126 3.53 0.14 9.22
CA ALA A 126 4.53 0.81 8.40
C ALA A 126 4.19 2.30 8.18
N GLU A 127 2.93 2.63 7.93
CA GLU A 127 2.47 4.02 7.82
C GLU A 127 2.56 4.76 9.17
N MET A 128 2.16 4.12 10.27
CA MET A 128 2.28 4.68 11.62
C MET A 128 3.73 5.01 11.96
N LEU A 129 4.68 4.15 11.56
CA LEU A 129 6.11 4.40 11.77
C LEU A 129 6.56 5.68 11.04
N VAL A 130 6.18 5.86 9.78
CA VAL A 130 6.51 7.07 9.02
C VAL A 130 5.95 8.32 9.71
N VAL A 131 4.67 8.30 10.08
CA VAL A 131 4.03 9.44 10.74
C VAL A 131 4.66 9.73 12.11
N SER A 132 5.03 8.68 12.87
CA SER A 132 5.73 8.83 14.16
C SER A 132 7.06 9.54 14.00
N ILE A 133 7.85 9.17 12.98
CA ILE A 133 9.13 9.83 12.68
C ILE A 133 8.91 11.32 12.44
N PHE A 134 7.94 11.70 11.60
CA PHE A 134 7.62 13.10 11.32
C PHE A 134 7.11 13.85 12.56
N TYR A 135 6.34 13.18 13.40
CA TYR A 135 5.85 13.74 14.65
C TYR A 135 7.01 14.11 15.59
N PHE A 136 7.94 13.20 15.80
CA PHE A 136 9.07 13.41 16.74
C PHE A 136 10.16 14.34 16.19
N ILE A 137 10.31 14.45 14.87
CA ILE A 137 11.23 15.43 14.27
C ILE A 137 10.66 16.86 14.33
N GLY A 138 9.40 17.03 14.69
CA GLY A 138 8.78 18.35 14.76
C GLY A 138 8.36 18.91 13.40
N ASN A 139 8.17 18.07 12.39
CA ASN A 139 7.88 18.48 11.02
C ASN A 139 6.41 18.23 10.62
N MET A 140 5.49 18.43 11.57
CA MET A 140 4.04 18.35 11.35
C MET A 140 3.38 19.68 11.70
N PRO A 141 2.19 19.99 11.11
CA PRO A 141 1.39 21.14 11.52
C PRO A 141 1.04 21.11 13.02
N GLU A 142 0.99 22.27 13.64
CA GLU A 142 0.80 22.44 15.09
C GLU A 142 -0.48 21.78 15.62
N THR A 143 -1.52 21.75 14.78
CA THR A 143 -2.81 21.09 15.09
C THR A 143 -2.68 19.61 15.42
N TYR A 144 -1.64 18.91 14.93
CA TYR A 144 -1.42 17.49 15.25
C TYR A 144 -0.75 17.30 16.60
N TYR A 145 0.08 18.27 17.01
CA TYR A 145 0.68 18.23 18.34
C TYR A 145 -0.35 18.52 19.42
N SER A 146 -1.32 19.40 19.17
CA SER A 146 -2.40 19.73 20.12
C SER A 146 -3.35 18.55 20.35
N GLN A 147 -3.53 17.66 19.37
CA GLN A 147 -4.34 16.44 19.50
C GLN A 147 -3.62 15.31 20.25
N GLY A 148 -2.31 15.42 20.40
CA GLY A 148 -1.46 14.44 21.05
C GLY A 148 -1.09 13.25 20.17
N TYR A 149 0.07 12.65 20.48
CA TYR A 149 0.65 11.56 19.72
C TYR A 149 -0.26 10.35 19.58
N PHE A 150 -0.89 9.94 20.67
CA PHE A 150 -1.74 8.75 20.66
C PHE A 150 -2.93 8.89 19.70
N TYR A 151 -3.61 10.01 19.72
CA TYR A 151 -4.74 10.25 18.82
C TYR A 151 -4.27 10.33 17.36
N THR A 152 -3.23 11.11 17.07
CA THR A 152 -2.74 11.35 15.71
C THR A 152 -2.20 10.07 15.07
N VAL A 153 -1.42 9.29 15.79
CA VAL A 153 -0.75 8.11 15.24
C VAL A 153 -1.62 6.85 15.37
N PHE A 154 -2.09 6.53 16.58
CA PHE A 154 -2.79 5.25 16.79
C PHE A 154 -4.25 5.31 16.33
N ILE A 155 -4.99 6.35 16.63
CA ILE A 155 -6.40 6.43 16.25
C ILE A 155 -6.53 6.77 14.77
N LEU A 156 -6.00 7.91 14.33
CA LEU A 156 -6.14 8.31 12.93
C LEU A 156 -5.40 7.36 11.99
N MET A 157 -4.10 7.16 12.18
CA MET A 157 -3.32 6.37 11.23
C MET A 157 -3.58 4.87 11.34
N GLY A 158 -3.78 4.36 12.55
CA GLY A 158 -4.08 2.94 12.76
C GLY A 158 -5.40 2.53 12.13
N LEU A 159 -6.48 3.26 12.38
CA LEU A 159 -7.79 2.98 11.80
C LEU A 159 -7.81 3.20 10.28
N VAL A 160 -7.20 4.30 9.82
CA VAL A 160 -7.12 4.59 8.38
C VAL A 160 -6.29 3.54 7.65
N GLY A 161 -5.12 3.20 8.18
CA GLY A 161 -4.25 2.18 7.57
C GLY A 161 -4.93 0.81 7.46
N LEU A 162 -5.69 0.39 8.48
CA LEU A 162 -6.47 -0.86 8.42
C LEU A 162 -7.65 -0.79 7.44
N SER A 163 -8.24 0.37 7.24
CA SER A 163 -9.43 0.53 6.38
C SER A 163 -9.10 0.61 4.89
N THR A 164 -7.83 0.78 4.53
CA THR A 164 -7.39 0.94 3.13
C THR A 164 -6.88 -0.35 2.48
N VAL A 165 -6.84 -1.44 3.21
CA VAL A 165 -6.44 -2.80 2.77
C VAL A 165 -7.61 -3.83 2.83
#